data_eae384ddd1ca9b998768ca83c4138900
#
_entry.id   eae384ddd1ca9b998768ca83c4138900
#
_cell.length_a   1.000
_cell.length_b   1.000
_cell.length_c   1.000
_cell.angle_alpha   90.00
_cell.angle_beta   90.00
_cell.angle_gamma   90.00
#
_symmetry.space_group_name_H-M   'P 1'
#
loop_
_entity.id
_entity.type
_entity.pdbx_description
1 polymer ?
#
loop_
_entity_poly.entity_id
_entity_poly.type
_entity_poly.pdbx_seq_one_letter_code
_entity_poly.pdbx_strand_id
1 'polypeptide(L)'
;MPCQSRLVLRARSGQVRGMSDTHKPQDAAPQFLGQQIPLPASPDEAVLDYVPNPRKGTLYLVRFAAPEFTSLCPVTGQPDFAHLVIDYAPGETIVESKSLKLFLGSFRNHCGFHEDVTVGIGQRLAEEMKPKWLRVGGYWYPRGGIPIDVFWQTGSPPEGLWVPDQGVNAYRGRG
;
A
#
# COMPACT_ATOMS: atom_id res chain seq x y z
N MET A 1 11.91 11.35 21.39
CA MET A 1 11.09 12.52 20.99
C MET A 1 9.73 11.98 20.66
N PRO A 2 8.61 12.54 21.15
CA PRO A 2 7.30 12.03 20.82
C PRO A 2 7.00 12.25 19.33
N CYS A 3 6.34 11.28 18.73
CA CYS A 3 5.87 11.29 17.35
C CYS A 3 4.87 12.45 17.18
N GLN A 4 5.26 13.55 16.56
CA GLN A 4 4.37 14.68 16.35
C GLN A 4 3.51 14.43 15.11
N SER A 5 2.42 13.68 15.27
CA SER A 5 1.32 13.69 14.31
C SER A 5 0.57 15.02 14.43
N ARG A 6 0.85 15.97 13.53
CA ARG A 6 -0.03 17.11 13.37
C ARG A 6 -1.34 16.65 12.73
N LEU A 7 -2.35 16.48 13.56
CA LEU A 7 -3.74 16.38 13.10
C LEU A 7 -4.11 17.76 12.49
N VAL A 8 -3.85 17.94 11.22
CA VAL A 8 -4.32 19.12 10.48
C VAL A 8 -5.71 18.81 9.95
N LEU A 9 -6.72 19.17 10.73
CA LEU A 9 -8.07 19.38 10.21
C LEU A 9 -8.02 20.54 9.19
N ARG A 10 -7.79 20.22 7.92
CA ARG A 10 -7.95 21.20 6.83
C ARG A 10 -9.43 21.34 6.50
N ALA A 11 -10.01 22.45 6.94
CA ALA A 11 -11.25 23.00 6.37
C ALA A 11 -11.07 23.14 4.85
N ARG A 12 -11.99 22.58 4.07
CA ARG A 12 -12.06 22.76 2.61
C ARG A 12 -12.51 24.17 2.31
N SER A 13 -11.58 25.06 2.01
CA SER A 13 -11.87 26.26 1.23
C SER A 13 -11.57 25.94 -0.24
N GLY A 14 -12.61 25.97 -1.07
CA GLY A 14 -12.51 25.72 -2.50
C GLY A 14 -11.63 26.76 -3.19
N GLN A 15 -10.59 26.29 -3.85
CA GLN A 15 -9.95 27.00 -4.95
C GLN A 15 -9.59 25.99 -6.01
N VAL A 16 -10.36 26.00 -7.08
CA VAL A 16 -10.06 25.30 -8.33
C VAL A 16 -8.79 25.91 -8.89
N ARG A 17 -7.65 25.23 -8.71
CA ARG A 17 -6.44 25.51 -9.49
C ARG A 17 -6.33 24.44 -10.56
N GLY A 18 -6.08 24.93 -11.78
CA GLY A 18 -5.99 24.14 -12.99
C GLY A 18 -5.12 22.89 -12.81
N MET A 19 -5.70 21.76 -13.14
CA MET A 19 -5.02 20.48 -13.28
C MET A 19 -4.02 20.62 -14.42
N SER A 20 -2.73 20.77 -14.07
CA SER A 20 -1.68 20.36 -14.99
C SER A 20 -1.72 18.83 -15.05
N ASP A 21 -2.17 18.30 -16.18
CA ASP A 21 -2.04 16.90 -16.54
C ASP A 21 -0.55 16.52 -16.57
N THR A 22 0.02 16.14 -15.43
CA THR A 22 1.28 15.41 -15.39
C THR A 22 0.99 13.92 -15.50
N HIS A 23 0.35 13.53 -16.60
CA HIS A 23 0.25 12.15 -17.00
C HIS A 23 1.63 11.72 -17.50
N LYS A 24 2.38 11.01 -16.64
CA LYS A 24 3.65 10.39 -17.04
C LYS A 24 3.35 9.43 -18.20
N PRO A 25 4.08 9.49 -19.35
CA PRO A 25 3.85 8.58 -20.45
C PRO A 25 3.92 7.13 -19.98
N GLN A 26 2.92 6.33 -20.30
CA GLN A 26 2.82 4.90 -19.90
C GLN A 26 3.94 4.02 -20.50
N ASP A 27 4.78 4.59 -21.36
CA ASP A 27 5.90 3.91 -22.03
C ASP A 27 7.28 4.24 -21.44
N ALA A 28 7.34 5.01 -20.34
CA ALA A 28 8.61 5.33 -19.72
C ALA A 28 9.18 4.09 -18.99
N ALA A 29 10.47 3.78 -19.22
CA ALA A 29 11.17 2.74 -18.48
C ALA A 29 11.11 3.00 -16.97
N PRO A 30 11.01 1.95 -16.11
CA PRO A 30 10.99 2.10 -14.67
C PRO A 30 12.20 2.89 -14.16
N GLN A 31 11.96 3.93 -13.32
CA GLN A 31 13.04 4.84 -12.86
C GLN A 31 14.06 4.15 -11.98
N PHE A 32 13.67 3.11 -11.25
CA PHE A 32 14.46 2.54 -10.17
C PHE A 32 15.08 1.19 -10.49
N LEU A 33 14.74 0.60 -11.63
CA LEU A 33 15.25 -0.71 -12.02
C LEU A 33 16.78 -0.66 -12.22
N GLY A 34 17.52 -1.51 -11.49
CA GLY A 34 18.99 -1.61 -11.59
C GLY A 34 19.79 -0.53 -10.84
N GLN A 35 19.13 0.43 -10.15
CA GLN A 35 19.83 1.48 -9.39
C GLN A 35 19.82 1.21 -7.87
N GLN A 36 20.87 1.69 -7.18
CA GLN A 36 20.86 1.80 -5.71
C GLN A 36 20.16 3.10 -5.34
N ILE A 37 19.02 2.99 -4.68
CA ILE A 37 18.21 4.13 -4.28
C ILE A 37 18.03 4.11 -2.77
N PRO A 38 18.28 5.23 -2.08
CA PRO A 38 18.00 5.33 -0.66
C PRO A 38 16.50 5.14 -0.39
N LEU A 39 16.17 4.59 0.77
CA LEU A 39 14.79 4.48 1.22
C LEU A 39 14.18 5.88 1.33
N PRO A 40 12.98 6.13 0.78
CA PRO A 40 12.28 7.40 0.97
C PRO A 40 12.09 7.72 2.45
N ALA A 41 12.16 8.99 2.83
CA ALA A 41 12.06 9.41 4.22
C ALA A 41 10.63 9.26 4.78
N SER A 42 9.62 9.29 3.91
CA SER A 42 8.21 9.11 4.26
C SER A 42 7.43 8.43 3.13
N PRO A 43 6.24 7.86 3.42
CA PRO A 43 5.38 7.34 2.37
C PRO A 43 4.98 8.39 1.33
N ASP A 44 4.80 9.65 1.73
CA ASP A 44 4.43 10.74 0.82
C ASP A 44 5.53 11.08 -0.20
N GLU A 45 6.79 10.88 0.18
CA GLU A 45 7.95 11.08 -0.71
C GLU A 45 8.24 9.86 -1.59
N ALA A 46 7.66 8.71 -1.27
CA ALA A 46 7.87 7.51 -2.03
C ALA A 46 7.20 7.61 -3.41
N VAL A 47 7.92 7.22 -4.45
CA VAL A 47 7.41 7.16 -5.82
C VAL A 47 7.11 5.71 -6.17
N LEU A 48 5.89 5.46 -6.63
CA LEU A 48 5.49 4.17 -7.19
C LEU A 48 5.65 4.21 -8.71
N ASP A 49 6.35 3.23 -9.26
CA ASP A 49 6.48 3.05 -10.70
C ASP A 49 5.49 1.99 -11.19
N TYR A 50 4.99 2.19 -12.39
CA TYR A 50 4.06 1.29 -13.06
C TYR A 50 4.58 0.96 -14.45
N VAL A 51 4.45 -0.30 -14.84
CA VAL A 51 4.84 -0.77 -16.17
C VAL A 51 3.62 -1.31 -16.92
N PRO A 52 3.62 -1.30 -18.25
CA PRO A 52 2.54 -1.86 -19.03
C PRO A 52 2.21 -3.31 -18.62
N ASN A 53 0.93 -3.64 -18.50
CA ASN A 53 0.50 -5.01 -18.24
C ASN A 53 0.88 -5.92 -19.42
N PRO A 54 1.76 -6.94 -19.23
CA PRO A 54 2.20 -7.81 -20.31
C PRO A 54 1.11 -8.78 -20.81
N ARG A 55 -0.01 -8.88 -20.08
CA ARG A 55 -1.13 -9.77 -20.40
C ARG A 55 -2.46 -9.00 -20.43
N LYS A 56 -2.48 -7.86 -21.14
CA LYS A 56 -3.71 -7.09 -21.36
C LYS A 56 -4.81 -7.99 -21.93
N GLY A 57 -6.04 -7.80 -21.42
CA GLY A 57 -7.20 -8.61 -21.83
C GLY A 57 -7.35 -9.96 -21.11
N THR A 58 -6.32 -10.44 -20.41
CA THR A 58 -6.42 -11.63 -19.55
C THR A 58 -6.86 -11.23 -18.15
N LEU A 59 -7.78 -11.98 -17.58
CA LEU A 59 -8.18 -11.83 -16.17
C LEU A 59 -7.30 -12.72 -15.30
N TYR A 60 -6.51 -12.10 -14.44
CA TYR A 60 -5.64 -12.79 -13.48
C TYR A 60 -5.42 -11.95 -12.23
N LEU A 61 -4.92 -12.57 -11.18
CA LEU A 61 -4.61 -11.93 -9.91
C LEU A 61 -3.10 -11.91 -9.67
N VAL A 62 -2.60 -10.78 -9.20
CA VAL A 62 -1.23 -10.61 -8.68
C VAL A 62 -1.31 -10.48 -7.18
N ARG A 63 -0.43 -11.19 -6.46
CA ARG A 63 -0.30 -11.10 -5.01
C ARG A 63 1.10 -10.64 -4.61
N PHE A 64 1.15 -9.65 -3.73
CA PHE A 64 2.33 -9.32 -2.94
C PHE A 64 2.09 -9.66 -1.48
N ALA A 65 3.08 -10.26 -0.83
CA ALA A 65 3.09 -10.50 0.61
C ALA A 65 4.31 -9.81 1.21
N ALA A 66 4.10 -8.98 2.22
CA ALA A 66 5.14 -8.30 2.98
C ALA A 66 5.04 -8.71 4.47
N PRO A 67 5.65 -9.85 4.85
CA PRO A 67 5.50 -10.41 6.19
C PRO A 67 6.27 -9.63 7.27
N GLU A 68 7.15 -8.74 6.87
CA GLU A 68 8.01 -7.93 7.75
C GLU A 68 7.69 -6.43 7.64
N PHE A 69 6.45 -6.10 7.36
CA PHE A 69 6.04 -4.69 7.30
C PHE A 69 6.13 -4.05 8.69
N THR A 70 6.62 -2.82 8.72
CA THR A 70 6.85 -2.08 9.97
C THR A 70 6.40 -0.63 9.83
N SER A 71 5.73 -0.11 10.86
CA SER A 71 5.44 1.31 11.06
C SER A 71 5.68 1.69 12.52
N LEU A 72 5.37 2.93 12.91
CA LEU A 72 5.44 3.37 14.29
C LEU A 72 4.05 3.73 14.83
N CYS A 73 3.84 3.37 16.10
CA CYS A 73 2.66 3.81 16.83
C CYS A 73 2.63 5.35 16.95
N PRO A 74 1.56 6.03 16.53
CA PRO A 74 1.51 7.48 16.59
C PRO A 74 1.47 8.04 18.02
N VAL A 75 1.09 7.22 18.99
CA VAL A 75 0.98 7.61 20.41
C VAL A 75 2.28 7.35 21.16
N THR A 76 2.86 6.16 21.00
CA THR A 76 4.02 5.72 21.80
C THR A 76 5.35 5.82 21.07
N GLY A 77 5.34 5.94 19.73
CA GLY A 77 6.54 5.86 18.90
C GLY A 77 7.19 4.48 18.87
N GLN A 78 6.55 3.46 19.43
CA GLN A 78 7.04 2.08 19.38
C GLN A 78 6.79 1.47 18.01
N PRO A 79 7.65 0.55 17.55
CA PRO A 79 7.44 -0.13 16.28
C PRO A 79 6.23 -1.07 16.33
N ASP A 80 5.46 -1.02 15.28
CA ASP A 80 4.37 -1.94 14.97
C ASP A 80 4.75 -2.81 13.79
N PHE A 81 4.36 -4.07 13.84
CA PHE A 81 4.69 -5.06 12.82
C PHE A 81 3.42 -5.65 12.24
N ALA A 82 3.44 -5.94 10.94
CA ALA A 82 2.33 -6.58 10.25
C ALA A 82 2.80 -7.51 9.14
N HIS A 83 1.95 -8.48 8.82
CA HIS A 83 2.00 -9.20 7.55
C HIS A 83 0.98 -8.53 6.62
N LEU A 84 1.45 -7.78 5.62
CA LEU A 84 0.57 -7.22 4.60
C LEU A 84 0.42 -8.18 3.43
N VAL A 85 -0.82 -8.33 2.94
CA VAL A 85 -1.13 -9.03 1.69
C VAL A 85 -1.90 -8.08 0.79
N ILE A 86 -1.35 -7.85 -0.39
CA ILE A 86 -1.95 -6.99 -1.43
C ILE A 86 -2.27 -7.88 -2.62
N ASP A 87 -3.55 -7.97 -2.96
CA ASP A 87 -4.05 -8.67 -4.14
C ASP A 87 -4.64 -7.69 -5.11
N TYR A 88 -4.36 -7.82 -6.39
CA TYR A 88 -5.04 -7.01 -7.40
C TYR A 88 -5.19 -7.72 -8.74
N ALA A 89 -6.27 -7.38 -9.45
CA ALA A 89 -6.47 -7.74 -10.84
C ALA A 89 -6.00 -6.56 -11.71
N PRO A 90 -4.94 -6.72 -12.51
CA PRO A 90 -4.40 -5.62 -13.30
C PRO A 90 -5.40 -5.06 -14.32
N GLY A 91 -5.32 -3.73 -14.53
CA GLY A 91 -5.87 -3.03 -15.67
C GLY A 91 -4.83 -2.93 -16.81
N GLU A 92 -4.53 -1.70 -17.20
CA GLU A 92 -3.54 -1.38 -18.23
C GLU A 92 -2.10 -1.52 -17.74
N THR A 93 -1.88 -1.38 -16.43
CA THR A 93 -0.55 -1.40 -15.83
C THR A 93 -0.46 -2.40 -14.67
N ILE A 94 0.77 -2.74 -14.30
CA ILE A 94 1.14 -3.44 -13.08
C ILE A 94 2.13 -2.59 -12.29
N VAL A 95 2.14 -2.72 -10.95
CA VAL A 95 3.12 -2.01 -10.13
C VAL A 95 4.50 -2.64 -10.28
N GLU A 96 5.55 -1.81 -10.36
CA GLU A 96 6.93 -2.28 -10.38
C GLU A 96 7.35 -2.67 -8.95
N SER A 97 7.86 -3.88 -8.79
CA SER A 97 8.08 -4.52 -7.49
C SER A 97 9.13 -3.83 -6.61
N LYS A 98 10.16 -3.22 -7.21
CA LYS A 98 11.20 -2.50 -6.47
C LYS A 98 10.65 -1.18 -5.91
N SER A 99 9.86 -0.45 -6.69
CA SER A 99 9.21 0.78 -6.23
C SER A 99 8.21 0.49 -5.12
N LEU A 100 7.43 -0.59 -5.25
CA LEU A 100 6.54 -1.05 -4.18
C LEU A 100 7.31 -1.39 -2.90
N LYS A 101 8.44 -2.11 -3.02
CA LYS A 101 9.32 -2.39 -1.87
C LYS A 101 9.81 -1.12 -1.17
N LEU A 102 10.23 -0.10 -1.94
CA LEU A 102 10.69 1.17 -1.39
C LEU A 102 9.54 1.93 -0.72
N PHE A 103 8.36 1.94 -1.34
CA PHE A 103 7.16 2.53 -0.77
C PHE A 103 6.77 1.87 0.56
N LEU A 104 6.67 0.55 0.62
CA LEU A 104 6.36 -0.15 1.87
C LEU A 104 7.47 0.06 2.92
N GLY A 105 8.72 0.09 2.50
CA GLY A 105 9.85 0.36 3.39
C GLY A 105 9.86 1.77 3.99
N SER A 106 9.27 2.76 3.32
CA SER A 106 9.20 4.15 3.80
C SER A 106 8.33 4.32 5.05
N PHE A 107 7.45 3.36 5.33
CA PHE A 107 6.63 3.35 6.54
C PHE A 107 7.41 3.03 7.82
N ARG A 108 8.64 2.52 7.72
CA ARG A 108 9.42 2.06 8.89
C ARG A 108 9.57 3.12 9.99
N ASN A 109 9.66 4.39 9.62
CA ASN A 109 9.76 5.52 10.55
C ASN A 109 8.51 6.43 10.48
N HIS A 110 7.45 5.97 9.84
CA HIS A 110 6.20 6.70 9.70
C HIS A 110 5.24 6.32 10.84
N CYS A 111 4.66 7.34 11.46
CA CYS A 111 3.69 7.17 12.53
C CYS A 111 2.28 7.15 11.97
N GLY A 112 1.56 6.06 12.21
CA GLY A 112 0.17 5.92 11.76
C GLY A 112 -0.58 4.85 12.54
N PHE A 113 -1.90 5.00 12.66
CA PHE A 113 -2.75 3.92 13.15
C PHE A 113 -2.77 2.76 12.14
N HIS A 114 -2.95 1.55 12.62
CA HIS A 114 -2.98 0.34 11.80
C HIS A 114 -3.99 0.45 10.66
N GLU A 115 -5.15 1.01 10.96
CA GLU A 115 -6.25 1.23 10.03
C GLU A 115 -5.86 2.23 8.94
N ASP A 116 -5.32 3.37 9.33
CA ASP A 116 -4.92 4.44 8.40
C ASP A 116 -3.80 3.98 7.47
N VAL A 117 -2.78 3.33 8.01
CA VAL A 117 -1.66 2.79 7.24
C VAL A 117 -2.14 1.73 6.23
N THR A 118 -2.96 0.75 6.69
CA THR A 118 -3.42 -0.33 5.81
C THR A 118 -4.32 0.19 4.70
N VAL A 119 -5.31 1.02 5.06
CA VAL A 119 -6.26 1.59 4.10
C VAL A 119 -5.56 2.56 3.16
N GLY A 120 -4.67 3.41 3.67
CA GLY A 120 -3.90 4.36 2.86
C GLY A 120 -3.02 3.70 1.80
N ILE A 121 -2.36 2.57 2.14
CA ILE A 121 -1.60 1.77 1.16
C ILE A 121 -2.53 1.28 0.03
N GLY A 122 -3.69 0.73 0.39
CA GLY A 122 -4.65 0.23 -0.59
C GLY A 122 -5.20 1.31 -1.50
N GLN A 123 -5.61 2.45 -0.92
CA GLN A 123 -6.16 3.60 -1.64
C GLN A 123 -5.15 4.17 -2.62
N ARG A 124 -3.92 4.41 -2.19
CA ARG A 124 -2.87 4.96 -3.03
C ARG A 124 -2.58 4.06 -4.23
N LEU A 125 -2.42 2.75 -4.01
CA LEU A 125 -2.22 1.80 -5.10
C LEU A 125 -3.41 1.77 -6.07
N ALA A 126 -4.64 1.86 -5.57
CA ALA A 126 -5.83 1.86 -6.40
C ALA A 126 -5.96 3.15 -7.23
N GLU A 127 -5.65 4.31 -6.65
CA GLU A 127 -5.72 5.61 -7.32
C GLU A 127 -4.68 5.75 -8.43
N GLU A 128 -3.44 5.34 -8.18
CA GLU A 128 -2.35 5.50 -9.13
C GLU A 128 -2.34 4.42 -10.21
N MET A 129 -2.55 3.15 -9.86
CA MET A 129 -2.51 2.01 -10.80
C MET A 129 -3.82 1.81 -11.56
N LYS A 130 -4.96 2.18 -10.98
CA LYS A 130 -6.31 1.97 -11.54
C LYS A 130 -6.56 0.50 -11.94
N PRO A 131 -6.38 -0.45 -11.03
CA PRO A 131 -6.59 -1.86 -11.31
C PRO A 131 -8.08 -2.14 -11.54
N LYS A 132 -8.42 -3.27 -12.15
CA LYS A 132 -9.81 -3.75 -12.23
C LYS A 132 -10.40 -4.04 -10.86
N TRP A 133 -9.56 -4.44 -9.93
CA TRP A 133 -9.89 -4.70 -8.53
C TRP A 133 -8.61 -4.76 -7.69
N LEU A 134 -8.71 -4.33 -6.43
CA LEU A 134 -7.62 -4.43 -5.45
C LEU A 134 -8.21 -4.67 -4.07
N ARG A 135 -7.55 -5.52 -3.29
CA ARG A 135 -7.73 -5.61 -1.84
C ARG A 135 -6.39 -5.59 -1.12
N VAL A 136 -6.41 -5.10 0.11
CA VAL A 136 -5.29 -5.19 1.04
C VAL A 136 -5.78 -5.77 2.37
N GLY A 137 -5.00 -6.67 2.94
CA GLY A 137 -5.15 -7.17 4.31
C GLY A 137 -3.89 -6.83 5.10
N GLY A 138 -4.06 -6.14 6.22
CA GLY A 138 -3.02 -5.86 7.19
C GLY A 138 -3.27 -6.69 8.44
N TYR A 139 -2.43 -7.70 8.66
CA TYR A 139 -2.49 -8.58 9.81
C TYR A 139 -1.46 -8.12 10.83
N TRP A 140 -1.90 -7.29 11.76
CA TRP A 140 -1.03 -6.63 12.73
C TRP A 140 -0.77 -7.49 13.96
N TYR A 141 0.49 -7.54 14.38
CA TYR A 141 0.86 -8.24 15.59
C TYR A 141 0.27 -7.57 16.82
N PRO A 142 0.04 -8.34 17.91
CA PRO A 142 -0.68 -7.85 19.07
C PRO A 142 0.01 -6.67 19.75
N ARG A 143 -0.81 -5.70 20.16
CA ARG A 143 -0.51 -4.73 21.19
C ARG A 143 -1.33 -5.05 22.45
N GLY A 144 -0.69 -5.15 23.60
CA GLY A 144 -1.38 -5.52 24.83
C GLY A 144 -2.10 -6.87 24.75
N GLY A 145 -1.62 -7.78 23.86
CA GLY A 145 -2.24 -9.10 23.65
C GLY A 145 -3.40 -9.12 22.64
N ILE A 146 -3.76 -7.99 22.03
CA ILE A 146 -4.88 -7.90 21.08
C ILE A 146 -4.31 -7.74 19.67
N PRO A 147 -4.42 -8.75 18.76
CA PRO A 147 -4.13 -8.61 17.35
C PRO A 147 -5.21 -7.78 16.66
N ILE A 148 -4.84 -7.05 15.61
CA ILE A 148 -5.77 -6.24 14.82
C ILE A 148 -5.58 -6.62 13.36
N ASP A 149 -6.66 -7.04 12.70
CA ASP A 149 -6.66 -7.28 11.27
C ASP A 149 -7.49 -6.19 10.59
N VAL A 150 -6.90 -5.55 9.58
CA VAL A 150 -7.54 -4.47 8.83
C VAL A 150 -7.67 -4.87 7.37
N PHE A 151 -8.87 -4.74 6.81
CA PHE A 151 -9.16 -5.11 5.43
C PHE A 151 -9.78 -3.95 4.66
N TRP A 152 -9.33 -3.76 3.43
CA TRP A 152 -9.89 -2.79 2.51
C TRP A 152 -9.86 -3.30 1.07
N GLN A 153 -10.85 -2.93 0.25
CA GLN A 153 -10.91 -3.28 -1.17
C GLN A 153 -11.68 -2.24 -1.99
N THR A 154 -11.45 -2.23 -3.31
CA THR A 154 -12.09 -1.30 -4.26
C THR A 154 -13.53 -1.66 -4.64
N GLY A 155 -14.16 -2.62 -4.00
CA GLY A 155 -15.48 -3.16 -4.32
C GLY A 155 -15.42 -4.67 -4.56
N SER A 156 -16.39 -5.23 -5.29
CA SER A 156 -16.42 -6.66 -5.57
C SER A 156 -15.38 -7.04 -6.64
N PRO A 157 -14.75 -8.22 -6.53
CA PRO A 157 -13.87 -8.71 -7.58
C PRO A 157 -14.63 -8.95 -8.89
N PRO A 158 -13.97 -8.80 -10.05
CA PRO A 158 -14.57 -9.11 -11.34
C PRO A 158 -15.11 -10.54 -11.39
N GLU A 159 -16.22 -10.74 -12.09
CA GLU A 159 -16.77 -12.08 -12.33
C GLU A 159 -15.73 -12.98 -13.00
N GLY A 160 -15.61 -14.21 -12.51
CA GLY A 160 -14.64 -15.18 -13.00
C GLY A 160 -13.20 -15.01 -12.50
N LEU A 161 -12.92 -13.97 -11.72
CA LEU A 161 -11.61 -13.84 -11.08
C LEU A 161 -11.50 -14.84 -9.93
N TRP A 162 -10.52 -15.75 -10.02
CA TRP A 162 -10.18 -16.59 -8.88
C TRP A 162 -9.40 -15.78 -7.84
N VAL A 163 -9.97 -15.65 -6.65
CA VAL A 163 -9.39 -14.90 -5.53
C VAL A 163 -9.07 -15.89 -4.40
N PRO A 164 -7.80 -16.30 -4.25
CA PRO A 164 -7.42 -17.23 -3.19
C PRO A 164 -7.54 -16.59 -1.80
N ASP A 165 -7.67 -17.43 -0.77
CA ASP A 165 -7.50 -16.97 0.62
C ASP A 165 -6.16 -16.25 0.78
N GLN A 166 -6.08 -15.26 1.67
CA GLN A 166 -4.81 -14.54 1.90
C GLN A 166 -3.77 -15.41 2.62
N GLY A 167 -4.19 -16.50 3.23
CA GLY A 167 -3.31 -17.53 3.77
C GLY A 167 -2.55 -17.10 5.03
N VAL A 168 -2.92 -15.98 5.63
CA VAL A 168 -2.34 -15.55 6.91
C VAL A 168 -3.14 -16.19 8.03
N ASN A 169 -2.48 -17.02 8.83
CA ASN A 169 -3.12 -17.64 9.97
C ASN A 169 -3.51 -16.60 11.02
N ALA A 170 -4.69 -16.78 11.63
CA ALA A 170 -5.07 -15.99 12.80
C ALA A 170 -3.99 -16.11 13.88
N TYR A 171 -3.69 -14.99 14.55
CA TYR A 171 -2.73 -14.99 15.64
C TYR A 171 -3.24 -15.87 16.79
N ARG A 172 -2.46 -16.88 17.17
CA ARG A 172 -2.82 -17.83 18.22
C ARG A 172 -2.01 -17.68 19.51
N GLY A 173 -1.14 -16.65 19.59
CA GLY A 173 -0.22 -16.49 20.71
C GLY A 173 0.88 -17.57 20.73
N ARG A 174 1.43 -17.79 21.91
CA ARG A 174 2.30 -18.95 22.19
C ARG A 174 1.41 -20.11 22.61
N GLY A 175 0.84 -20.78 21.64
CA GLY A 175 0.06 -21.99 21.86
C GLY A 175 0.79 -23.21 21.37
#